data_e5ee8187df2e0ddc0c0f74d581f38734
#
_entry.id   e5ee8187df2e0ddc0c0f74d581f38734
#
_cell.length_a   1.000
_cell.length_b   1.000
_cell.length_c   1.000
_cell.angle_alpha   90.00
_cell.angle_beta   90.00
_cell.angle_gamma   90.00
#
_symmetry.space_group_name_H-M   'P 1'
#
loop_
_entity.id
_entity.type
_entity.pdbx_description
1 polymer ?
#
loop_
_entity_poly.entity_id
_entity_poly.type
_entity_poly.pdbx_seq_one_letter_code
_entity_poly.pdbx_strand_id
1 'polypeptide(L)'
;SSDVCSSDLAVVYKMHGDVDSPGAAILYKAQYEQYYKTHEGFVTALSGDLISKTFLFIGFSFTDPNLDYILSRLHVPEKHRRTHYCFLRKEPSVPQGNEDEASAMYRQRRQEHHIRDLLRFGIQAVLVNEYEDIPVILKEIESRFLKKTIFISGSAEEYGTWDKQEALNFVHSLSASLVKAGYRVVNGFGWGIGSAVINGALDAIYSKPDKYSEDQLIMRPFPQHPSNGKALSELWDEYRHRMIGLSGVAIFLFGNKLHDGQIVNAGGVRKEFQIAQNTGVAVLPLGITGYMAKELADEMLADPSKHFVQYPWLETEVAQLADLSADRAKIEKKVLTILKKLGG
;
A
#
# COMPACT_ATOMS: atom_id res chain seq x y z
N SER A 1 -25.56 18.57 -7.75
CA SER A 1 -24.12 18.42 -7.48
C SER A 1 -23.94 17.25 -6.53
N SER A 2 -23.57 16.13 -7.09
CA SER A 2 -23.26 14.93 -6.32
C SER A 2 -21.80 15.06 -5.88
N ASP A 3 -21.59 15.37 -4.60
CA ASP A 3 -20.31 15.25 -3.95
C ASP A 3 -19.95 13.75 -3.81
N VAL A 4 -19.48 13.17 -4.91
CA VAL A 4 -18.72 11.94 -4.84
C VAL A 4 -17.40 12.35 -4.19
N CYS A 5 -17.17 11.91 -2.97
CA CYS A 5 -15.86 12.02 -2.32
C CYS A 5 -14.85 11.27 -3.19
N SER A 6 -14.13 12.00 -4.05
CA SER A 6 -13.20 11.44 -5.04
C SER A 6 -11.82 11.19 -4.43
N SER A 7 -11.77 10.72 -3.17
CA SER A 7 -10.52 10.42 -2.48
C SER A 7 -9.63 9.38 -3.16
N ASP A 8 -10.20 8.63 -4.12
CA ASP A 8 -9.50 7.55 -4.82
C ASP A 8 -8.98 7.95 -6.22
N LEU A 9 -9.25 9.18 -6.68
CA LEU A 9 -8.76 9.67 -7.96
C LEU A 9 -7.49 10.51 -7.77
N ALA A 10 -6.46 10.19 -8.55
CA ALA A 10 -5.26 11.01 -8.60
C ALA A 10 -5.60 12.38 -9.22
N VAL A 11 -5.24 13.44 -8.52
CA VAL A 11 -5.39 14.81 -9.03
C VAL A 11 -4.09 15.21 -9.73
N VAL A 12 -4.17 15.58 -11.00
CA VAL A 12 -3.01 16.04 -11.79
C VAL A 12 -3.07 17.57 -11.93
N TYR A 13 -2.06 18.23 -11.40
CA TYR A 13 -1.86 19.68 -11.58
C TYR A 13 -0.82 19.94 -12.66
N LYS A 14 -1.19 20.64 -13.72
CA LYS A 14 -0.27 21.02 -14.79
C LYS A 14 0.16 22.47 -14.59
N MET A 15 1.31 22.66 -13.96
CA MET A 15 1.81 23.92 -13.48
C MET A 15 1.99 24.97 -14.60
N HIS A 16 2.43 24.55 -15.78
CA HIS A 16 2.72 25.46 -16.89
C HIS A 16 1.74 25.33 -18.04
N GLY A 17 0.56 24.75 -17.81
CA GLY A 17 -0.50 24.59 -18.80
C GLY A 17 -0.56 23.23 -19.45
N ASP A 18 -1.41 23.13 -20.47
CA ASP A 18 -1.76 21.89 -21.15
C ASP A 18 -1.85 22.09 -22.65
N VAL A 19 -1.62 21.03 -23.41
CA VAL A 19 -1.82 21.00 -24.87
C VAL A 19 -3.29 21.20 -25.25
N ASP A 20 -4.22 20.82 -24.38
CA ASP A 20 -5.65 20.98 -24.58
C ASP A 20 -6.12 22.45 -24.34
N SER A 21 -5.26 23.27 -23.71
CA SER A 21 -5.52 24.68 -23.44
C SER A 21 -4.27 25.54 -23.76
N PRO A 22 -3.83 25.63 -25.04
CA PRO A 22 -2.57 26.25 -25.41
C PRO A 22 -2.48 27.72 -25.00
N GLY A 23 -3.61 28.42 -24.95
CA GLY A 23 -3.67 29.86 -24.57
C GLY A 23 -3.35 30.11 -23.08
N ALA A 24 -3.43 29.09 -22.25
CA ALA A 24 -3.07 29.14 -20.83
C ALA A 24 -1.64 28.66 -20.56
N ALA A 25 -0.90 28.20 -21.58
CA ALA A 25 0.45 27.70 -21.42
C ALA A 25 1.46 28.81 -21.10
N ILE A 26 2.38 28.52 -20.19
CA ILE A 26 3.48 29.42 -19.80
C ILE A 26 4.67 29.12 -20.71
N LEU A 27 4.94 30.03 -21.68
CA LEU A 27 5.95 29.81 -22.71
C LEU A 27 7.06 30.88 -22.70
N TYR A 28 6.80 32.06 -22.18
CA TYR A 28 7.71 33.20 -22.25
C TYR A 28 8.23 33.59 -20.87
N LYS A 29 9.45 34.08 -20.80
CA LYS A 29 10.09 34.52 -19.57
C LYS A 29 9.22 35.49 -18.74
N ALA A 30 8.57 36.47 -19.41
CA ALA A 30 7.68 37.39 -18.74
C ALA A 30 6.48 36.73 -18.06
N GLN A 31 5.98 35.61 -18.60
CA GLN A 31 4.91 34.83 -17.98
C GLN A 31 5.42 34.09 -16.72
N TYR A 32 6.65 33.55 -16.76
CA TYR A 32 7.30 32.97 -15.58
C TYR A 32 7.50 33.99 -14.47
N GLU A 33 7.93 35.22 -14.81
CA GLU A 33 8.16 36.30 -13.84
C GLU A 33 6.86 36.79 -13.17
N GLN A 34 5.72 36.66 -13.85
CA GLN A 34 4.41 37.06 -13.33
C GLN A 34 3.61 35.89 -12.73
N TYR A 35 4.11 34.69 -12.84
CA TYR A 35 3.41 33.44 -12.48
C TYR A 35 2.79 33.49 -11.07
N TYR A 36 3.54 33.92 -10.08
CA TYR A 36 3.09 33.99 -8.69
C TYR A 36 1.93 34.96 -8.45
N LYS A 37 1.73 35.96 -9.35
CA LYS A 37 0.59 36.88 -9.31
C LYS A 37 -0.61 36.32 -10.07
N THR A 38 -0.36 35.76 -11.25
CA THR A 38 -1.43 35.25 -12.12
C THR A 38 -1.97 33.91 -11.66
N HIS A 39 -1.19 33.13 -10.89
CA HIS A 39 -1.53 31.80 -10.39
C HIS A 39 -1.45 31.71 -8.87
N GLU A 40 -1.78 32.79 -8.16
CA GLU A 40 -1.68 32.89 -6.70
C GLU A 40 -2.37 31.75 -5.95
N GLY A 41 -3.56 31.35 -6.40
CA GLY A 41 -4.30 30.24 -5.81
C GLY A 41 -3.55 28.92 -5.90
N PHE A 42 -2.92 28.62 -7.04
CA PHE A 42 -2.10 27.44 -7.21
C PHE A 42 -0.82 27.48 -6.37
N VAL A 43 -0.13 28.61 -6.36
CA VAL A 43 1.09 28.81 -5.56
C VAL A 43 0.80 28.63 -4.07
N THR A 44 -0.33 29.14 -3.60
CA THR A 44 -0.77 28.97 -2.20
C THR A 44 -1.08 27.52 -1.88
N ALA A 45 -1.80 26.81 -2.75
CA ALA A 45 -2.13 25.39 -2.56
C ALA A 45 -0.86 24.52 -2.56
N LEU A 46 0.06 24.73 -3.52
CA LEU A 46 1.32 24.00 -3.59
C LEU A 46 2.21 24.27 -2.36
N SER A 47 2.25 25.51 -1.88
CA SER A 47 2.99 25.88 -0.68
C SER A 47 2.43 25.15 0.57
N GLY A 48 1.10 25.08 0.69
CA GLY A 48 0.42 24.33 1.75
C GLY A 48 0.71 22.83 1.67
N ASP A 49 0.69 22.27 0.48
CA ASP A 49 1.01 20.87 0.25
C ASP A 49 2.48 20.54 0.56
N LEU A 50 3.44 21.39 0.21
CA LEU A 50 4.86 21.24 0.56
C LEU A 50 5.12 21.26 2.07
N ILE A 51 4.28 21.93 2.85
CA ILE A 51 4.38 21.93 4.32
C ILE A 51 3.74 20.67 4.91
N SER A 52 2.60 20.23 4.37
CA SER A 52 1.75 19.19 4.96
C SER A 52 2.02 17.78 4.42
N LYS A 53 2.55 17.65 3.21
CA LYS A 53 2.76 16.37 2.49
C LYS A 53 4.24 16.12 2.22
N THR A 54 4.61 14.85 2.02
CA THR A 54 5.92 14.46 1.48
C THR A 54 5.85 14.44 -0.04
N PHE A 55 6.77 15.13 -0.70
CA PHE A 55 6.88 15.15 -2.15
C PHE A 55 7.97 14.20 -2.62
N LEU A 56 7.71 13.59 -3.78
CA LEU A 56 8.68 12.86 -4.57
C LEU A 56 8.81 13.55 -5.94
N PHE A 57 9.98 14.12 -6.21
CA PHE A 57 10.28 14.79 -7.47
C PHE A 57 10.92 13.81 -8.45
N ILE A 58 10.31 13.63 -9.62
CA ILE A 58 10.75 12.71 -10.68
C ILE A 58 10.92 13.50 -11.97
N GLY A 59 12.09 13.38 -12.63
CA GLY A 59 12.38 14.10 -13.88
C GLY A 59 12.51 15.61 -13.71
N PHE A 60 12.82 16.08 -12.51
CA PHE A 60 12.85 17.48 -12.17
C PHE A 60 14.29 17.98 -11.95
N SER A 61 14.67 19.05 -12.64
CA SER A 61 16.03 19.60 -12.57
C SER A 61 16.27 20.64 -11.47
N PHE A 62 15.20 21.12 -10.81
CA PHE A 62 15.20 22.23 -9.84
C PHE A 62 15.73 23.57 -10.41
N THR A 63 15.69 23.71 -11.73
CA THR A 63 16.05 24.95 -12.41
C THR A 63 14.82 25.82 -12.74
N ASP A 64 13.62 25.36 -12.36
CA ASP A 64 12.38 26.10 -12.54
C ASP A 64 12.32 27.28 -11.57
N PRO A 65 12.31 28.53 -12.06
CA PRO A 65 12.31 29.73 -11.21
C PRO A 65 11.09 29.84 -10.28
N ASN A 66 9.94 29.29 -10.71
CA ASN A 66 8.72 29.37 -9.93
C ASN A 66 8.77 28.42 -8.73
N LEU A 67 9.33 27.22 -8.91
CA LEU A 67 9.52 26.31 -7.79
C LEU A 67 10.61 26.82 -6.85
N ASP A 68 11.73 27.32 -7.35
CA ASP A 68 12.79 27.92 -6.53
C ASP A 68 12.25 29.08 -5.70
N TYR A 69 11.40 29.92 -6.31
CA TYR A 69 10.70 30.99 -5.60
C TYR A 69 9.82 30.44 -4.45
N ILE A 70 9.04 29.39 -4.70
CA ILE A 70 8.18 28.78 -3.67
C ILE A 70 9.04 28.18 -2.56
N LEU A 71 10.03 27.37 -2.90
CA LEU A 71 10.92 26.69 -1.94
C LEU A 71 11.69 27.70 -1.08
N SER A 72 12.21 28.77 -1.68
CA SER A 72 12.96 29.82 -0.96
C SER A 72 12.13 30.58 0.06
N ARG A 73 10.80 30.59 -0.08
CA ARG A 73 9.86 31.25 0.82
C ARG A 73 9.19 30.36 1.85
N LEU A 74 9.39 29.04 1.76
CA LEU A 74 8.90 28.10 2.75
C LEU A 74 9.75 28.19 4.02
N HIS A 75 9.37 29.06 4.95
CA HIS A 75 10.00 29.17 6.26
C HIS A 75 9.39 28.19 7.25
N VAL A 76 9.72 26.91 7.11
CA VAL A 76 9.29 25.87 8.03
C VAL A 76 10.43 25.62 9.04
N PRO A 77 10.19 25.79 10.37
CA PRO A 77 11.17 25.43 11.37
C PRO A 77 11.65 23.98 11.17
N GLU A 78 12.94 23.75 11.35
CA GLU A 78 13.58 22.45 11.12
C GLU A 78 12.86 21.29 11.82
N LYS A 79 12.39 21.53 13.02
CA LYS A 79 11.62 20.59 13.86
C LYS A 79 10.29 20.12 13.21
N HIS A 80 9.71 20.90 12.33
CA HIS A 80 8.41 20.63 11.68
C HIS A 80 8.53 20.44 10.17
N ARG A 81 9.76 20.47 9.63
CA ARG A 81 9.99 20.32 8.19
C ARG A 81 9.77 18.87 7.76
N ARG A 82 8.94 18.69 6.75
CA ARG A 82 8.78 17.41 6.07
C ARG A 82 10.01 17.11 5.23
N THR A 83 10.41 15.85 5.17
CA THR A 83 11.41 15.41 4.22
C THR A 83 10.74 15.13 2.88
N HIS A 84 11.25 15.76 1.82
CA HIS A 84 10.90 15.47 0.44
C HIS A 84 12.02 14.65 -0.21
N TYR A 85 11.76 14.05 -1.34
CA TYR A 85 12.72 13.22 -2.06
C TYR A 85 12.78 13.61 -3.52
N CYS A 86 13.96 13.47 -4.15
CA CYS A 86 14.11 13.57 -5.59
C CYS A 86 15.04 12.49 -6.12
N PHE A 87 14.81 12.05 -7.35
CA PHE A 87 15.74 11.18 -8.05
C PHE A 87 16.72 12.04 -8.86
N LEU A 88 18.03 11.77 -8.70
CA LEU A 88 19.08 12.34 -9.52
C LEU A 88 19.96 11.22 -10.03
N ARG A 89 20.35 11.27 -11.31
CA ARG A 89 21.35 10.35 -11.82
C ARG A 89 22.71 10.71 -11.23
N LYS A 90 23.42 9.70 -10.74
CA LYS A 90 24.76 9.87 -10.18
C LYS A 90 25.73 10.28 -11.29
N GLU A 91 26.48 11.35 -11.08
CA GLU A 91 27.55 11.72 -11.99
C GLU A 91 28.67 10.68 -11.96
N PRO A 92 29.12 10.20 -13.12
CA PRO A 92 30.21 9.24 -13.20
C PRO A 92 31.50 9.76 -12.55
N SER A 93 32.19 8.87 -11.85
CA SER A 93 33.48 9.20 -11.19
C SER A 93 34.66 9.21 -12.15
N VAL A 94 34.47 8.69 -13.35
CA VAL A 94 35.53 8.62 -14.40
C VAL A 94 35.21 9.60 -15.51
N PRO A 95 36.24 10.14 -16.20
CA PRO A 95 36.03 10.97 -17.39
C PRO A 95 35.18 10.25 -18.45
N GLN A 96 34.31 10.99 -19.13
CA GLN A 96 33.45 10.47 -20.20
C GLN A 96 33.89 11.04 -21.56
N GLY A 97 34.00 10.18 -22.57
CA GLY A 97 34.39 10.59 -23.91
C GLY A 97 35.74 11.27 -23.92
N ASN A 98 35.81 12.51 -24.40
CA ASN A 98 37.04 13.31 -24.47
C ASN A 98 37.25 14.24 -23.24
N GLU A 99 36.55 13.97 -22.15
CA GLU A 99 36.62 14.77 -20.93
C GLU A 99 37.94 14.47 -20.18
N ASP A 100 38.56 15.50 -19.60
CA ASP A 100 39.71 15.35 -18.72
C ASP A 100 39.27 15.07 -17.25
N GLU A 101 40.21 14.65 -16.42
CA GLU A 101 39.96 14.35 -15.00
C GLU A 101 39.45 15.58 -14.22
N ALA A 102 39.93 16.78 -14.57
CA ALA A 102 39.52 18.01 -13.90
C ALA A 102 38.03 18.32 -14.16
N SER A 103 37.55 18.11 -15.37
CA SER A 103 36.17 18.26 -15.77
C SER A 103 35.23 17.24 -15.09
N ALA A 104 35.71 15.97 -15.02
CA ALA A 104 34.98 14.92 -14.28
C ALA A 104 34.87 15.27 -12.79
N MET A 105 35.93 15.71 -12.15
CA MET A 105 35.93 16.19 -10.75
C MET A 105 35.00 17.40 -10.57
N TYR A 106 34.97 18.35 -11.51
CA TYR A 106 34.10 19.51 -11.45
C TYR A 106 32.62 19.10 -11.48
N ARG A 107 32.23 18.17 -12.37
CA ARG A 107 30.85 17.64 -12.42
C ARG A 107 30.42 17.04 -11.09
N GLN A 108 31.28 16.19 -10.48
CA GLN A 108 30.97 15.58 -9.18
C GLN A 108 30.80 16.62 -8.08
N ARG A 109 31.72 17.57 -7.95
CA ARG A 109 31.62 18.66 -6.97
C ARG A 109 30.38 19.50 -7.17
N ARG A 110 30.03 19.78 -8.42
CA ARG A 110 28.80 20.52 -8.76
C ARG A 110 27.57 19.75 -8.30
N GLN A 111 27.52 18.42 -8.50
CA GLN A 111 26.43 17.59 -8.01
C GLN A 111 26.35 17.59 -6.47
N GLU A 112 27.49 17.46 -5.80
CA GLU A 112 27.54 17.52 -4.33
C GLU A 112 27.01 18.85 -3.79
N HIS A 113 27.39 19.96 -4.39
CA HIS A 113 26.88 21.28 -4.01
C HIS A 113 25.36 21.38 -4.25
N HIS A 114 24.89 20.91 -5.39
CA HIS A 114 23.47 20.88 -5.70
C HIS A 114 22.67 20.05 -4.69
N ILE A 115 23.15 18.86 -4.31
CA ILE A 115 22.52 18.03 -3.27
C ILE A 115 22.48 18.75 -1.92
N ARG A 116 23.56 19.45 -1.54
CA ARG A 116 23.56 20.24 -0.29
C ARG A 116 22.56 21.39 -0.32
N ASP A 117 22.41 22.06 -1.46
CA ASP A 117 21.41 23.10 -1.62
C ASP A 117 19.99 22.56 -1.49
N LEU A 118 19.68 21.40 -2.09
CA LEU A 118 18.39 20.74 -1.96
C LEU A 118 18.06 20.38 -0.50
N LEU A 119 19.07 19.94 0.26
CA LEU A 119 18.89 19.64 1.69
C LEU A 119 18.45 20.86 2.51
N ARG A 120 18.83 22.09 2.11
CA ARG A 120 18.35 23.32 2.78
C ARG A 120 16.84 23.47 2.72
N PHE A 121 16.21 22.91 1.67
CA PHE A 121 14.76 22.90 1.47
C PHE A 121 14.10 21.65 2.03
N GLY A 122 14.87 20.76 2.68
CA GLY A 122 14.35 19.46 3.16
C GLY A 122 14.20 18.42 2.07
N ILE A 123 14.84 18.62 0.91
CA ILE A 123 14.77 17.67 -0.22
C ILE A 123 16.02 16.78 -0.18
N GLN A 124 15.80 15.49 0.02
CA GLN A 124 16.85 14.47 0.04
C GLN A 124 16.98 13.85 -1.36
N ALA A 125 18.17 13.92 -1.94
CA ALA A 125 18.46 13.30 -3.23
C ALA A 125 18.69 11.79 -3.06
N VAL A 126 18.00 11.01 -3.87
CA VAL A 126 18.22 9.57 -4.07
C VAL A 126 18.99 9.41 -5.38
N LEU A 127 20.25 9.02 -5.27
CA LEU A 127 21.10 8.82 -6.45
C LEU A 127 20.81 7.46 -7.09
N VAL A 128 20.48 7.49 -8.38
CA VAL A 128 20.33 6.30 -9.22
C VAL A 128 21.48 6.23 -10.22
N ASN A 129 21.86 5.04 -10.64
CA ASN A 129 22.88 4.91 -11.68
C ASN A 129 22.32 5.31 -13.03
N GLU A 130 21.12 4.79 -13.36
CA GLU A 130 20.40 5.15 -14.57
C GLU A 130 18.94 5.49 -14.23
N TYR A 131 18.28 6.27 -15.09
CA TYR A 131 16.87 6.64 -14.86
C TYR A 131 15.91 5.45 -14.97
N GLU A 132 16.31 4.40 -15.66
CA GLU A 132 15.62 3.13 -15.80
C GLU A 132 15.49 2.37 -14.46
N ASP A 133 16.31 2.72 -13.46
CA ASP A 133 16.19 2.17 -12.09
C ASP A 133 14.97 2.71 -11.35
N ILE A 134 14.45 3.89 -11.72
CA ILE A 134 13.35 4.55 -11.01
C ILE A 134 12.07 3.71 -10.99
N PRO A 135 11.57 3.14 -12.11
CA PRO A 135 10.40 2.28 -12.09
C PRO A 135 10.54 1.07 -11.16
N VAL A 136 11.74 0.49 -11.07
CA VAL A 136 12.02 -0.65 -10.18
C VAL A 136 11.92 -0.22 -8.71
N ILE A 137 12.51 0.94 -8.37
CA ILE A 137 12.44 1.51 -7.02
C ILE A 137 10.99 1.85 -6.65
N LEU A 138 10.22 2.46 -7.56
CA LEU A 138 8.82 2.80 -7.32
C LEU A 138 7.98 1.55 -7.09
N LYS A 139 8.20 0.49 -7.86
CA LYS A 139 7.52 -0.80 -7.68
C LYS A 139 7.85 -1.44 -6.33
N GLU A 140 9.09 -1.33 -5.87
CA GLU A 140 9.48 -1.80 -4.54
C GLU A 140 8.82 -0.97 -3.42
N ILE A 141 8.74 0.36 -3.57
CA ILE A 141 8.03 1.23 -2.63
C ILE A 141 6.54 0.85 -2.56
N GLU A 142 5.89 0.65 -3.72
CA GLU A 142 4.51 0.21 -3.81
C GLU A 142 4.32 -1.14 -3.11
N SER A 143 5.19 -2.11 -3.40
CA SER A 143 5.16 -3.43 -2.76
C SER A 143 5.24 -3.34 -1.23
N ARG A 144 6.19 -2.55 -0.70
CA ARG A 144 6.33 -2.33 0.74
C ARG A 144 5.12 -1.62 1.35
N PHE A 145 4.56 -0.65 0.62
CA PHE A 145 3.35 0.04 1.06
C PHE A 145 2.15 -0.90 1.12
N LEU A 146 1.94 -1.71 0.08
CA LEU A 146 0.86 -2.70 0.02
C LEU A 146 0.99 -3.76 1.12
N LYS A 147 2.22 -4.21 1.45
CA LYS A 147 2.46 -5.16 2.55
C LYS A 147 2.08 -4.63 3.94
N LYS A 148 1.85 -3.32 4.08
CA LYS A 148 1.25 -2.73 5.29
C LYS A 148 -0.27 -2.85 5.34
N THR A 149 -0.88 -3.44 4.33
CA THR A 149 -2.33 -3.67 4.25
C THR A 149 -2.60 -5.16 4.15
N ILE A 150 -3.39 -5.66 5.07
CA ILE A 150 -3.72 -7.08 5.23
C ILE A 150 -5.18 -7.29 4.85
N PHE A 151 -5.43 -8.09 3.84
CA PHE A 151 -6.78 -8.55 3.53
C PHE A 151 -7.10 -9.77 4.39
N ILE A 152 -8.19 -9.72 5.14
CA ILE A 152 -8.69 -10.87 5.90
C ILE A 152 -9.89 -11.45 5.15
N SER A 153 -9.67 -12.62 4.55
CA SER A 153 -10.66 -13.44 3.86
C SER A 153 -11.15 -14.55 4.74
N GLY A 154 -12.46 -14.79 4.72
CA GLY A 154 -13.03 -15.94 5.41
C GLY A 154 -14.52 -15.81 5.62
N SER A 155 -15.14 -16.93 5.90
CA SER A 155 -16.53 -17.05 6.32
C SER A 155 -16.70 -18.25 7.24
N ALA A 156 -17.64 -18.23 8.14
CA ALA A 156 -17.91 -19.35 9.04
C ALA A 156 -19.40 -19.45 9.36
N GLU A 157 -20.02 -20.52 8.92
CA GLU A 157 -21.30 -21.01 9.45
C GLU A 157 -21.01 -21.88 10.67
N GLU A 158 -19.95 -22.68 10.59
CA GLU A 158 -19.41 -23.49 11.68
C GLU A 158 -17.93 -23.23 11.88
N TYR A 159 -17.45 -23.52 13.07
CA TYR A 159 -16.07 -23.24 13.49
C TYR A 159 -15.20 -24.51 13.64
N GLY A 160 -15.69 -25.68 13.21
CA GLY A 160 -14.99 -26.94 13.23
C GLY A 160 -14.65 -27.38 14.65
N THR A 161 -13.34 -27.56 14.93
CA THR A 161 -12.84 -27.96 16.26
C THR A 161 -12.76 -26.79 17.26
N TRP A 162 -13.10 -25.56 16.84
CA TRP A 162 -13.10 -24.38 17.72
C TRP A 162 -14.49 -24.23 18.36
N ASP A 163 -14.51 -23.84 19.63
CA ASP A 163 -15.72 -23.22 20.17
C ASP A 163 -16.01 -21.90 19.45
N LYS A 164 -17.30 -21.61 19.25
CA LYS A 164 -17.71 -20.40 18.52
C LYS A 164 -17.15 -19.14 19.16
N GLN A 165 -17.22 -19.01 20.48
CA GLN A 165 -16.75 -17.82 21.18
C GLN A 165 -15.23 -17.74 21.13
N GLU A 166 -14.52 -18.86 21.26
CA GLU A 166 -13.07 -18.94 21.11
C GLU A 166 -12.64 -18.46 19.71
N ALA A 167 -13.30 -18.95 18.66
CA ALA A 167 -13.02 -18.58 17.28
C ALA A 167 -13.23 -17.07 17.03
N LEU A 168 -14.34 -16.52 17.49
CA LEU A 168 -14.63 -15.09 17.35
C LEU A 168 -13.65 -14.23 18.16
N ASN A 169 -13.29 -14.64 19.35
CA ASN A 169 -12.28 -13.95 20.16
C ASN A 169 -10.90 -13.97 19.50
N PHE A 170 -10.52 -15.09 18.88
CA PHE A 170 -9.28 -15.18 18.11
C PHE A 170 -9.26 -14.23 16.93
N VAL A 171 -10.32 -14.21 16.12
CA VAL A 171 -10.44 -13.31 14.95
C VAL A 171 -10.40 -11.85 15.38
N HIS A 172 -11.13 -11.50 16.44
CA HIS A 172 -11.14 -10.17 17.04
C HIS A 172 -9.73 -9.76 17.52
N SER A 173 -9.07 -10.61 18.29
CA SER A 173 -7.72 -10.37 18.83
C SER A 173 -6.69 -10.22 17.71
N LEU A 174 -6.74 -11.09 16.69
CA LEU A 174 -5.88 -11.00 15.51
C LEU A 174 -6.02 -9.66 14.81
N SER A 175 -7.26 -9.23 14.53
CA SER A 175 -7.52 -7.94 13.86
C SER A 175 -7.03 -6.76 14.71
N ALA A 176 -7.31 -6.77 16.02
CA ALA A 176 -6.81 -5.75 16.95
C ALA A 176 -5.28 -5.68 16.97
N SER A 177 -4.61 -6.83 16.96
CA SER A 177 -3.15 -6.92 16.99
C SER A 177 -2.51 -6.46 15.69
N LEU A 178 -3.15 -6.69 14.54
CA LEU A 178 -2.72 -6.13 13.25
C LEU A 178 -2.73 -4.60 13.28
N VAL A 179 -3.82 -3.99 13.73
CA VAL A 179 -3.92 -2.52 13.86
C VAL A 179 -2.87 -1.98 14.83
N LYS A 180 -2.70 -2.63 16.00
CA LYS A 180 -1.69 -2.24 17.01
C LYS A 180 -0.26 -2.34 16.47
N ALA A 181 0.00 -3.27 15.56
CA ALA A 181 1.28 -3.43 14.87
C ALA A 181 1.48 -2.45 13.69
N GLY A 182 0.51 -1.56 13.41
CA GLY A 182 0.59 -0.54 12.39
C GLY A 182 0.16 -1.01 10.99
N TYR A 183 -0.51 -2.16 10.88
CA TYR A 183 -1.10 -2.60 9.63
C TYR A 183 -2.49 -1.99 9.42
N ARG A 184 -2.88 -1.88 8.16
CA ARG A 184 -4.27 -1.64 7.75
C ARG A 184 -4.96 -2.97 7.51
N VAL A 185 -6.21 -3.08 7.87
CA VAL A 185 -7.04 -4.27 7.70
C VAL A 185 -8.11 -4.00 6.66
N VAL A 186 -8.14 -4.81 5.60
CA VAL A 186 -9.21 -4.82 4.59
C VAL A 186 -10.12 -6.00 4.83
N ASN A 187 -11.44 -5.78 4.88
CA ASN A 187 -12.40 -6.84 5.06
C ASN A 187 -13.67 -6.62 4.21
N GLY A 188 -14.16 -7.71 3.59
CA GLY A 188 -15.38 -7.76 2.79
C GLY A 188 -16.65 -8.06 3.59
N PHE A 189 -16.58 -8.06 4.92
CA PHE A 189 -17.67 -8.46 5.82
C PHE A 189 -18.14 -9.91 5.61
N GLY A 190 -17.18 -10.85 5.66
CA GLY A 190 -17.48 -12.28 5.52
C GLY A 190 -18.44 -12.79 6.60
N TRP A 191 -19.37 -13.65 6.19
CA TRP A 191 -20.35 -14.24 7.10
C TRP A 191 -19.69 -14.92 8.30
N GLY A 192 -20.25 -14.75 9.49
CA GLY A 192 -19.83 -15.41 10.74
C GLY A 192 -18.57 -14.82 11.38
N ILE A 193 -17.63 -14.22 10.63
CA ILE A 193 -16.39 -13.67 11.20
C ILE A 193 -16.18 -12.17 10.92
N GLY A 194 -16.86 -11.60 9.95
CA GLY A 194 -16.63 -10.23 9.52
C GLY A 194 -16.83 -9.19 10.61
N SER A 195 -17.85 -9.36 11.46
CA SER A 195 -18.07 -8.49 12.62
C SER A 195 -16.94 -8.57 13.65
N ALA A 196 -16.36 -9.75 13.89
CA ALA A 196 -15.23 -9.91 14.79
C ALA A 196 -13.97 -9.23 14.26
N VAL A 197 -13.72 -9.30 12.94
CA VAL A 197 -12.61 -8.56 12.29
C VAL A 197 -12.78 -7.05 12.49
N ILE A 198 -13.98 -6.52 12.19
CA ILE A 198 -14.27 -5.08 12.27
C ILE A 198 -14.17 -4.60 13.72
N ASN A 199 -14.83 -5.28 14.64
CA ASN A 199 -14.83 -4.88 16.04
C ASN A 199 -13.43 -4.93 16.66
N GLY A 200 -12.63 -5.94 16.32
CA GLY A 200 -11.24 -6.02 16.78
C GLY A 200 -10.38 -4.85 16.29
N ALA A 201 -10.53 -4.47 15.02
CA ALA A 201 -9.85 -3.30 14.50
C ALA A 201 -10.30 -2.00 15.19
N LEU A 202 -11.63 -1.79 15.33
CA LEU A 202 -12.21 -0.60 15.98
C LEU A 202 -11.81 -0.51 17.46
N ASP A 203 -11.80 -1.61 18.20
CA ASP A 203 -11.36 -1.63 19.59
C ASP A 203 -9.90 -1.17 19.73
N ALA A 204 -9.03 -1.60 18.81
CA ALA A 204 -7.65 -1.15 18.80
C ALA A 204 -7.55 0.35 18.49
N ILE A 205 -8.27 0.83 17.47
CA ILE A 205 -8.30 2.22 17.03
C ILE A 205 -8.77 3.11 18.17
N TYR A 206 -9.93 2.83 18.75
CA TYR A 206 -10.52 3.67 19.78
C TYR A 206 -9.85 3.55 21.15
N SER A 207 -9.07 2.48 21.38
CA SER A 207 -8.27 2.37 22.62
C SER A 207 -7.18 3.43 22.73
N LYS A 208 -6.66 3.92 21.60
CA LYS A 208 -5.61 4.95 21.51
C LYS A 208 -5.77 5.78 20.22
N PRO A 209 -6.76 6.69 20.15
CA PRO A 209 -7.06 7.47 18.94
C PRO A 209 -5.94 8.43 18.55
N ASP A 210 -5.06 8.82 19.49
CA ASP A 210 -3.87 9.63 19.17
C ASP A 210 -2.79 8.84 18.41
N LYS A 211 -2.85 7.50 18.45
CA LYS A 211 -1.84 6.63 17.86
C LYS A 211 -2.35 5.86 16.64
N TYR A 212 -3.62 5.49 16.63
CA TYR A 212 -4.24 4.69 15.60
C TYR A 212 -5.33 5.50 14.89
N SER A 213 -5.54 5.25 13.60
CA SER A 213 -6.49 5.99 12.76
C SER A 213 -7.55 5.06 12.19
N GLU A 214 -8.75 5.58 11.94
CA GLU A 214 -9.82 4.88 11.22
C GLU A 214 -9.39 4.46 9.80
N ASP A 215 -8.40 5.13 9.21
CA ASP A 215 -7.79 4.72 7.93
C ASP A 215 -7.13 3.33 7.98
N GLN A 216 -6.92 2.78 9.19
CA GLN A 216 -6.41 1.42 9.35
C GLN A 216 -7.48 0.34 9.16
N LEU A 217 -8.76 0.71 9.04
CA LEU A 217 -9.84 -0.23 8.74
C LEU A 217 -10.53 0.15 7.43
N ILE A 218 -10.37 -0.70 6.42
CA ILE A 218 -10.97 -0.53 5.10
C ILE A 218 -12.08 -1.55 4.93
N MET A 219 -13.32 -1.08 5.04
CA MET A 219 -14.50 -1.92 4.82
C MET A 219 -14.95 -1.86 3.36
N ARG A 220 -15.13 -3.01 2.76
CA ARG A 220 -15.63 -3.16 1.39
C ARG A 220 -16.69 -4.27 1.33
N PRO A 221 -17.87 -4.07 1.96
CA PRO A 221 -18.92 -5.07 1.98
C PRO A 221 -19.37 -5.40 0.56
N PHE A 222 -19.61 -6.67 0.30
CA PHE A 222 -20.05 -7.13 -1.03
C PHE A 222 -21.45 -6.57 -1.35
N PRO A 223 -21.69 -6.15 -2.60
CA PRO A 223 -23.00 -5.73 -3.05
C PRO A 223 -24.01 -6.87 -2.91
N GLN A 224 -25.22 -6.52 -2.46
CA GLN A 224 -26.31 -7.48 -2.23
C GLN A 224 -27.31 -7.51 -3.39
N HIS A 225 -27.24 -6.52 -4.29
CA HIS A 225 -28.15 -6.38 -5.42
C HIS A 225 -27.39 -6.10 -6.72
N PRO A 226 -27.89 -6.60 -7.88
CA PRO A 226 -27.36 -6.22 -9.18
C PRO A 226 -27.44 -4.69 -9.38
N SER A 227 -26.44 -4.12 -10.01
CA SER A 227 -26.40 -2.68 -10.32
C SER A 227 -25.63 -2.42 -11.61
N ASN A 228 -25.87 -1.27 -12.23
CA ASN A 228 -25.18 -0.84 -13.46
C ASN A 228 -25.26 -1.86 -14.61
N GLY A 229 -26.36 -2.62 -14.71
CA GLY A 229 -26.55 -3.62 -15.77
C GLY A 229 -25.71 -4.88 -15.62
N LYS A 230 -24.99 -5.04 -14.49
CA LYS A 230 -24.14 -6.20 -14.21
C LYS A 230 -24.84 -7.20 -13.31
N ALA A 231 -24.60 -8.49 -13.56
CA ALA A 231 -25.03 -9.55 -12.67
C ALA A 231 -24.28 -9.48 -11.33
N LEU A 232 -24.90 -9.95 -10.26
CA LEU A 232 -24.32 -9.91 -8.92
C LEU A 232 -22.97 -10.65 -8.82
N SER A 233 -22.81 -11.76 -9.55
CA SER A 233 -21.56 -12.52 -9.61
C SER A 233 -20.41 -11.74 -10.24
N GLU A 234 -20.68 -10.92 -11.28
CA GLU A 234 -19.68 -10.06 -11.92
C GLU A 234 -19.26 -8.93 -10.97
N LEU A 235 -20.23 -8.33 -10.29
CA LEU A 235 -19.95 -7.31 -9.27
C LEU A 235 -19.08 -7.86 -8.13
N TRP A 236 -19.35 -9.07 -7.66
CA TRP A 236 -18.54 -9.72 -6.63
C TRP A 236 -17.11 -9.97 -7.10
N ASP A 237 -16.91 -10.38 -8.35
CA ASP A 237 -15.56 -10.61 -8.86
C ASP A 237 -14.78 -9.30 -9.03
N GLU A 238 -15.42 -8.22 -9.48
CA GLU A 238 -14.81 -6.88 -9.49
C GLU A 238 -14.45 -6.39 -8.08
N TYR A 239 -15.35 -6.58 -7.11
CA TYR A 239 -15.09 -6.20 -5.72
C TYR A 239 -13.92 -6.97 -5.11
N ARG A 240 -13.81 -8.28 -5.40
CA ARG A 240 -12.66 -9.10 -4.97
C ARG A 240 -11.35 -8.53 -5.50
N HIS A 241 -11.27 -8.26 -6.79
CA HIS A 241 -10.07 -7.68 -7.40
C HIS A 241 -9.70 -6.32 -6.76
N ARG A 242 -10.70 -5.46 -6.54
CA ARG A 242 -10.47 -4.15 -5.89
C ARG A 242 -9.99 -4.29 -4.45
N MET A 243 -10.60 -5.17 -3.65
CA MET A 243 -10.21 -5.38 -2.26
C MET A 243 -8.80 -5.96 -2.14
N ILE A 244 -8.54 -7.01 -2.90
CA ILE A 244 -7.26 -7.71 -2.87
C ILE A 244 -6.15 -6.80 -3.40
N GLY A 245 -6.42 -6.01 -4.43
CA GLY A 245 -5.48 -5.01 -4.98
C GLY A 245 -5.05 -3.91 -4.00
N LEU A 246 -5.78 -3.72 -2.88
CA LEU A 246 -5.38 -2.79 -1.82
C LEU A 246 -4.34 -3.37 -0.86
N SER A 247 -4.10 -4.69 -0.90
CA SER A 247 -3.31 -5.41 0.09
C SER A 247 -2.08 -6.07 -0.52
N GLY A 248 -1.02 -6.22 0.28
CA GLY A 248 0.16 -6.99 -0.09
C GLY A 248 0.22 -8.36 0.57
N VAL A 249 -0.68 -8.62 1.55
CA VAL A 249 -0.82 -9.92 2.21
C VAL A 249 -2.30 -10.23 2.38
N ALA A 250 -2.70 -11.48 2.15
CA ALA A 250 -4.04 -11.99 2.37
C ALA A 250 -4.00 -13.15 3.37
N ILE A 251 -4.75 -13.02 4.46
CA ILE A 251 -4.92 -14.06 5.49
C ILE A 251 -6.26 -14.75 5.25
N PHE A 252 -6.26 -16.08 5.24
CA PHE A 252 -7.46 -16.89 5.01
C PHE A 252 -7.81 -17.66 6.28
N LEU A 253 -9.09 -17.54 6.72
CA LEU A 253 -9.63 -18.09 7.97
C LEU A 253 -10.89 -18.88 7.66
N PHE A 254 -11.02 -20.09 8.23
CA PHE A 254 -12.20 -20.94 8.08
C PHE A 254 -12.57 -21.14 6.59
N GLY A 255 -13.59 -20.48 6.11
CA GLY A 255 -14.02 -20.51 4.71
C GLY A 255 -15.05 -21.59 4.44
N ASN A 256 -16.15 -21.60 5.23
CA ASN A 256 -17.29 -22.47 5.00
C ASN A 256 -18.60 -21.67 4.93
N LYS A 257 -19.63 -22.33 4.43
CA LYS A 257 -20.99 -21.80 4.29
C LYS A 257 -22.02 -22.94 4.31
N LEU A 258 -23.25 -22.61 4.66
CA LEU A 258 -24.39 -23.50 4.48
C LEU A 258 -24.82 -23.53 3.01
N HIS A 259 -24.98 -24.71 2.44
CA HIS A 259 -25.50 -24.90 1.09
C HIS A 259 -26.33 -26.18 1.07
N ASP A 260 -27.61 -26.05 0.70
CA ASP A 260 -28.58 -27.18 0.69
C ASP A 260 -28.60 -27.98 2.01
N GLY A 261 -28.54 -27.28 3.12
CA GLY A 261 -28.56 -27.89 4.47
C GLY A 261 -27.26 -28.57 4.90
N GLN A 262 -26.18 -28.47 4.10
CA GLN A 262 -24.87 -29.04 4.41
C GLN A 262 -23.81 -27.95 4.51
N ILE A 263 -22.84 -28.18 5.37
CA ILE A 263 -21.66 -27.32 5.47
C ILE A 263 -20.67 -27.68 4.34
N VAL A 264 -20.38 -26.70 3.50
CA VAL A 264 -19.45 -26.84 2.38
C VAL A 264 -18.37 -25.79 2.41
N ASN A 265 -17.22 -26.06 1.83
CA ASN A 265 -16.16 -25.07 1.65
C ASN A 265 -16.63 -23.91 0.77
N ALA A 266 -16.31 -22.68 1.18
CA ALA A 266 -16.78 -21.46 0.55
C ALA A 266 -15.98 -21.16 -0.74
N GLY A 267 -16.59 -21.34 -1.91
CA GLY A 267 -15.96 -21.06 -3.19
C GLY A 267 -15.52 -19.60 -3.38
N GLY A 268 -16.14 -18.67 -2.66
CA GLY A 268 -15.73 -17.25 -2.64
C GLY A 268 -14.33 -17.06 -2.06
N VAL A 269 -14.02 -17.74 -0.96
CA VAL A 269 -12.69 -17.73 -0.32
C VAL A 269 -11.63 -18.32 -1.25
N ARG A 270 -11.96 -19.40 -1.98
CA ARG A 270 -11.06 -19.98 -2.99
C ARG A 270 -10.80 -18.99 -4.13
N LYS A 271 -11.84 -18.30 -4.64
CA LYS A 271 -11.66 -17.27 -5.66
C LYS A 271 -10.74 -16.13 -5.20
N GLU A 272 -10.91 -15.67 -3.97
CA GLU A 272 -10.07 -14.63 -3.35
C GLU A 272 -8.61 -15.10 -3.25
N PHE A 273 -8.36 -16.33 -2.88
CA PHE A 273 -7.03 -16.93 -2.87
C PHE A 273 -6.40 -16.95 -4.27
N GLN A 274 -7.14 -17.39 -5.29
CA GLN A 274 -6.66 -17.41 -6.68
C GLN A 274 -6.32 -16.01 -7.19
N ILE A 275 -7.16 -15.02 -6.90
CA ILE A 275 -6.90 -13.62 -7.27
C ILE A 275 -5.64 -13.12 -6.57
N ALA A 276 -5.50 -13.36 -5.26
CA ALA A 276 -4.33 -12.95 -4.49
C ALA A 276 -3.04 -13.52 -5.07
N GLN A 277 -3.01 -14.81 -5.39
CA GLN A 277 -1.85 -15.45 -6.01
C GLN A 277 -1.52 -14.85 -7.38
N ASN A 278 -2.53 -14.69 -8.24
CA ASN A 278 -2.37 -14.18 -9.61
C ASN A 278 -1.88 -12.71 -9.63
N THR A 279 -2.16 -11.95 -8.58
CA THR A 279 -1.74 -10.54 -8.44
C THR A 279 -0.46 -10.37 -7.62
N GLY A 280 0.18 -11.46 -7.17
CA GLY A 280 1.42 -11.40 -6.41
C GLY A 280 1.25 -10.99 -4.94
N VAL A 281 0.02 -11.01 -4.42
CA VAL A 281 -0.27 -10.81 -2.99
C VAL A 281 0.20 -12.06 -2.23
N ALA A 282 0.96 -11.88 -1.16
CA ALA A 282 1.40 -12.99 -0.33
C ALA A 282 0.20 -13.63 0.40
N VAL A 283 0.01 -14.94 0.24
CA VAL A 283 -1.13 -15.65 0.81
C VAL A 283 -0.73 -16.42 2.07
N LEU A 284 -1.53 -16.31 3.12
CA LEU A 284 -1.29 -16.91 4.41
C LEU A 284 -2.56 -17.62 4.90
N PRO A 285 -2.80 -18.87 4.48
CA PRO A 285 -3.92 -19.64 4.98
C PRO A 285 -3.63 -20.16 6.39
N LEU A 286 -4.51 -19.83 7.35
CA LEU A 286 -4.46 -20.34 8.70
C LEU A 286 -5.21 -21.68 8.75
N GLY A 287 -4.57 -22.75 8.27
CA GLY A 287 -5.18 -24.06 8.16
C GLY A 287 -5.67 -24.66 9.48
N ILE A 288 -5.12 -24.20 10.62
CA ILE A 288 -5.61 -24.54 11.96
C ILE A 288 -7.08 -24.19 12.18
N THR A 289 -7.63 -23.25 11.39
CA THR A 289 -9.05 -22.88 11.45
C THR A 289 -9.96 -23.85 10.67
N GLY A 290 -9.38 -24.79 9.92
CA GLY A 290 -10.13 -25.81 9.18
C GLY A 290 -10.71 -25.31 7.85
N TYR A 291 -11.59 -26.12 7.26
CA TYR A 291 -12.37 -25.84 6.05
C TYR A 291 -11.52 -25.36 4.84
N MET A 292 -11.96 -24.35 4.12
CA MET A 292 -11.23 -23.83 2.96
C MET A 292 -9.82 -23.38 3.32
N ALA A 293 -9.60 -22.77 4.46
CA ALA A 293 -8.26 -22.34 4.87
C ALA A 293 -7.30 -23.53 5.03
N LYS A 294 -7.79 -24.68 5.52
CA LYS A 294 -6.99 -25.92 5.60
C LYS A 294 -6.73 -26.49 4.21
N GLU A 295 -7.75 -26.53 3.37
CA GLU A 295 -7.63 -27.02 1.98
C GLU A 295 -6.61 -26.20 1.19
N LEU A 296 -6.62 -24.86 1.34
CA LEU A 296 -5.65 -23.96 0.69
C LEU A 296 -4.23 -24.16 1.23
N ALA A 297 -4.07 -24.36 2.53
CA ALA A 297 -2.77 -24.66 3.12
C ALA A 297 -2.22 -26.00 2.60
N ASP A 298 -3.05 -27.03 2.53
CA ASP A 298 -2.66 -28.33 2.03
C ASP A 298 -2.30 -28.29 0.54
N GLU A 299 -3.05 -27.55 -0.28
CA GLU A 299 -2.74 -27.30 -1.69
C GLU A 299 -1.36 -26.65 -1.86
N MET A 300 -1.06 -25.62 -1.06
CA MET A 300 0.24 -24.94 -1.11
C MET A 300 1.39 -25.88 -0.71
N LEU A 301 1.19 -26.68 0.32
CA LEU A 301 2.20 -27.62 0.83
C LEU A 301 2.40 -28.82 -0.09
N ALA A 302 1.40 -29.19 -0.90
CA ALA A 302 1.51 -30.24 -1.87
C ALA A 302 2.35 -29.86 -3.11
N ASP A 303 2.41 -28.54 -3.44
CA ASP A 303 3.24 -28.04 -4.55
C ASP A 303 4.04 -26.80 -4.11
N PRO A 304 5.08 -26.97 -3.28
CA PRO A 304 5.90 -25.84 -2.80
C PRO A 304 6.59 -25.06 -3.92
N SER A 305 6.94 -25.75 -5.01
CA SER A 305 7.64 -25.17 -6.16
C SER A 305 6.79 -24.11 -6.88
N LYS A 306 5.48 -24.25 -6.82
CA LYS A 306 4.53 -23.31 -7.39
C LYS A 306 4.18 -22.16 -6.44
N HIS A 307 3.99 -22.46 -5.17
CA HIS A 307 3.36 -21.52 -4.24
C HIS A 307 4.34 -20.70 -3.40
N PHE A 308 5.57 -21.16 -3.21
CA PHE A 308 6.56 -20.49 -2.36
C PHE A 308 7.75 -19.90 -3.11
N VAL A 309 7.64 -19.71 -4.44
CA VAL A 309 8.74 -19.18 -5.30
C VAL A 309 9.29 -17.87 -4.76
N GLN A 310 8.41 -16.94 -4.41
CA GLN A 310 8.81 -15.60 -3.94
C GLN A 310 9.33 -15.62 -2.48
N TYR A 311 8.79 -16.52 -1.66
CA TYR A 311 9.10 -16.64 -0.23
C TYR A 311 9.28 -18.10 0.16
N PRO A 312 10.41 -18.79 -0.18
CA PRO A 312 10.60 -20.20 0.13
C PRO A 312 10.49 -20.53 1.62
N TRP A 313 10.89 -19.60 2.48
CA TRP A 313 10.80 -19.74 3.93
C TRP A 313 9.36 -19.81 4.45
N LEU A 314 8.37 -19.35 3.68
CA LEU A 314 6.96 -19.32 4.07
C LEU A 314 6.35 -20.73 4.11
N GLU A 315 6.91 -21.70 3.39
CA GLU A 315 6.49 -23.10 3.43
C GLU A 315 6.46 -23.67 4.86
N THR A 316 7.55 -23.53 5.59
CA THR A 316 7.65 -23.97 6.99
C THR A 316 6.62 -23.27 7.88
N GLU A 317 6.39 -21.98 7.65
CA GLU A 317 5.45 -21.19 8.44
C GLU A 317 3.99 -21.61 8.17
N VAL A 318 3.64 -21.85 6.90
CA VAL A 318 2.31 -22.32 6.50
C VAL A 318 2.07 -23.73 7.07
N ALA A 319 3.05 -24.63 7.02
CA ALA A 319 2.94 -25.96 7.61
C ALA A 319 2.60 -25.90 9.12
N GLN A 320 3.25 -25.01 9.86
CA GLN A 320 2.96 -24.82 11.28
C GLN A 320 1.61 -24.13 11.55
N LEU A 321 1.13 -23.26 10.64
CA LEU A 321 -0.21 -22.67 10.72
C LEU A 321 -1.32 -23.62 10.27
N ALA A 322 -0.97 -24.70 9.60
CA ALA A 322 -1.90 -25.76 9.18
C ALA A 322 -2.02 -26.92 10.17
N ASP A 323 -1.15 -26.96 11.18
CA ASP A 323 -1.16 -27.98 12.20
C ASP A 323 -2.33 -27.81 13.16
N LEU A 324 -3.31 -28.71 13.09
CA LEU A 324 -4.50 -28.69 13.94
C LEU A 324 -4.21 -28.96 15.43
N SER A 325 -3.04 -29.49 15.75
CA SER A 325 -2.58 -29.75 17.13
C SER A 325 -1.81 -28.56 17.73
N ALA A 326 -1.53 -27.53 16.94
CA ALA A 326 -0.76 -26.38 17.40
C ALA A 326 -1.46 -25.61 18.52
N ASP A 327 -0.68 -25.01 19.40
CA ASP A 327 -1.17 -24.11 20.45
C ASP A 327 -1.79 -22.83 19.86
N ARG A 328 -3.12 -22.77 19.90
CA ARG A 328 -3.92 -21.65 19.37
C ARG A 328 -3.50 -20.30 19.94
N ALA A 329 -3.10 -20.24 21.19
CA ALA A 329 -2.64 -19.01 21.84
C ALA A 329 -1.37 -18.42 21.21
N LYS A 330 -0.61 -19.23 20.49
CA LYS A 330 0.63 -18.78 19.83
C LYS A 330 0.44 -18.34 18.37
N ILE A 331 -0.69 -18.69 17.76
CA ILE A 331 -0.94 -18.45 16.32
C ILE A 331 -0.91 -16.95 15.98
N GLU A 332 -1.57 -16.12 16.78
CA GLU A 332 -1.58 -14.67 16.57
C GLU A 332 -0.17 -14.08 16.55
N LYS A 333 0.65 -14.39 17.54
CA LYS A 333 2.05 -13.93 17.62
C LYS A 333 2.87 -14.43 16.42
N LYS A 334 2.61 -15.66 15.99
CA LYS A 334 3.27 -16.25 14.83
C LYS A 334 2.90 -15.51 13.55
N VAL A 335 1.62 -15.22 13.33
CA VAL A 335 1.15 -14.41 12.18
C VAL A 335 1.86 -13.07 12.16
N LEU A 336 1.91 -12.34 13.28
CA LEU A 336 2.60 -11.03 13.35
C LEU A 336 4.10 -11.15 13.01
N THR A 337 4.75 -12.24 13.44
CA THR A 337 6.16 -12.50 13.13
C THR A 337 6.36 -12.72 11.62
N ILE A 338 5.48 -13.49 10.98
CA ILE A 338 5.50 -13.74 9.54
C ILE A 338 5.29 -12.42 8.77
N LEU A 339 4.28 -11.64 9.16
CA LEU A 339 3.98 -10.36 8.52
C LEU A 339 5.14 -9.37 8.62
N LYS A 340 5.81 -9.31 9.77
CA LYS A 340 7.00 -8.50 9.95
C LYS A 340 8.11 -8.94 9.00
N LYS A 341 8.33 -10.24 8.83
CA LYS A 341 9.34 -10.79 7.92
C LYS A 341 8.99 -10.55 6.44
N LEU A 342 7.69 -10.55 6.07
CA LEU A 342 7.22 -10.21 4.73
C LEU A 342 7.39 -8.72 4.40
N GLY A 343 7.26 -7.85 5.39
CA GLY A 343 7.36 -6.40 5.23
C GLY A 343 8.79 -5.86 5.12
N GLY A 344 9.82 -6.65 5.43
CA GLY A 344 11.25 -6.30 5.36
C GLY A 344 11.74 -5.58 6.59
#